data_a0eb3d56271b8db6ab46bcf1f5d57fb0
#
_entry.id   a0eb3d56271b8db6ab46bcf1f5d57fb0
#
_cell.length_a   1.000
_cell.length_b   1.000
_cell.length_c   1.000
_cell.angle_alpha   90.00
_cell.angle_beta   90.00
_cell.angle_gamma   90.00
#
_symmetry.space_group_name_H-M   'P 1'
#
loop_
_entity.id
_entity.type
_entity.pdbx_description
1 polymer ?
#
loop_
_entity_poly.entity_id
_entity_poly.type
_entity_poly.pdbx_seq_one_letter_code
_entity_poly.pdbx_strand_id
1 'polypeptide(L)' 'MQQIADWLKKLGMSEYTDRFVENRIDLSVLEDLTDQDLKDLGVVLGDRRKMLRAIHDLGNAGVAVRHPPRPWDRVS' A
#
# COMPACT_ATOMS: atom_id res chain seq x y z
N MET A 1 -13.45 11.33 9.14
CA MET A 1 -12.36 11.56 8.31
C MET A 1 -11.97 10.38 7.53
N GLN A 2 -11.74 10.55 6.28
CA GLN A 2 -11.49 9.46 5.37
C GLN A 2 -10.00 9.36 5.12
N GLN A 3 -9.28 8.88 6.10
CA GLN A 3 -7.83 8.76 5.93
C GLN A 3 -7.44 7.86 4.78
N ILE A 4 -8.22 6.79 4.56
CA ILE A 4 -7.91 5.87 3.47
C ILE A 4 -8.09 6.58 2.12
N ALA A 5 -9.08 7.44 2.01
CA ALA A 5 -9.29 8.18 0.78
C ALA A 5 -8.13 9.13 0.51
N ASP A 6 -7.63 9.78 1.55
CA ASP A 6 -6.49 10.67 1.40
C ASP A 6 -5.25 9.90 0.97
N TRP A 7 -5.04 8.72 1.54
CA TRP A 7 -3.90 7.89 1.19
C TRP A 7 -3.95 7.49 -0.28
N LEU A 8 -5.13 7.05 -0.73
CA LEU A 8 -5.31 6.66 -2.11
C LEU A 8 -5.15 7.86 -3.04
N LYS A 9 -5.61 9.02 -2.60
CA LYS A 9 -5.49 10.21 -3.41
C LYS A 9 -4.02 10.59 -3.59
N LYS A 10 -3.22 10.44 -2.57
CA LYS A 10 -1.80 10.73 -2.67
C LYS A 10 -1.11 9.81 -3.66
N LEU A 11 -1.60 8.61 -3.80
CA LEU A 11 -1.03 7.68 -4.75
C LEU A 11 -1.59 7.86 -6.17
N GLY A 12 -2.58 8.75 -6.32
CA GLY A 12 -3.21 8.92 -7.60
C GLY A 12 -4.18 7.79 -7.93
N MET A 13 -4.67 7.11 -6.90
CA MET A 13 -5.52 5.95 -7.07
C MET A 13 -6.86 6.10 -6.39
N SER A 14 -7.39 7.33 -6.36
CA SER A 14 -8.65 7.57 -5.68
C SER A 14 -9.81 6.79 -6.31
N GLU A 15 -9.60 6.27 -7.51
CA GLU A 15 -10.64 5.47 -8.16
C GLU A 15 -10.96 4.20 -7.38
N TYR A 16 -10.06 3.75 -6.53
CA TYR A 16 -10.30 2.56 -5.73
C TYR A 16 -10.90 2.86 -4.37
N THR A 17 -11.12 4.13 -4.05
CA THR A 17 -11.62 4.51 -2.73
C THR A 17 -12.90 3.78 -2.36
N ASP A 18 -13.85 3.73 -3.29
CA ASP A 18 -15.14 3.07 -3.01
C ASP A 18 -14.95 1.60 -2.67
N ARG A 19 -14.06 0.93 -3.37
CA ARG A 19 -13.84 -0.48 -3.12
C ARG A 19 -13.23 -0.71 -1.76
N PHE A 20 -12.31 0.15 -1.36
CA PHE A 20 -11.71 0.04 -0.06
C PHE A 20 -12.72 0.32 1.05
N VAL A 21 -13.54 1.33 0.85
CA VAL A 21 -14.56 1.68 1.83
C VAL A 21 -15.61 0.56 1.95
N GLU A 22 -16.03 0.01 0.82
CA GLU A 22 -17.02 -1.06 0.84
C GLU A 22 -16.52 -2.29 1.58
N ASN A 23 -15.24 -2.52 1.53
CA ASN A 23 -14.63 -3.65 2.22
C ASN A 23 -14.09 -3.28 3.58
N ARG A 24 -14.41 -2.06 4.04
CA ARG A 24 -14.03 -1.58 5.38
C ARG A 24 -12.53 -1.61 5.61
N ILE A 25 -11.79 -1.29 4.56
CA ILE A 25 -10.35 -1.23 4.67
C ILE A 25 -9.96 0.18 5.06
N ASP A 26 -9.24 0.31 6.17
CA ASP A 26 -8.74 1.61 6.59
C ASP A 26 -7.23 1.51 6.78
N LEU A 27 -6.62 2.55 7.28
CA LEU A 27 -5.16 2.56 7.40
C LEU A 27 -4.63 1.47 8.32
N SER A 28 -5.40 1.10 9.33
CA SER A 28 -4.93 0.08 10.26
C SER A 28 -4.95 -1.31 9.61
N VAL A 29 -5.78 -1.51 8.60
CA VAL A 29 -5.87 -2.79 7.91
C VAL A 29 -4.87 -2.87 6.76
N LEU A 30 -4.42 -1.72 6.26
CA LEU A 30 -3.54 -1.72 5.10
C LEU A 30 -2.31 -2.60 5.29
N GLU A 31 -1.74 -2.60 6.46
CA GLU A 31 -0.51 -3.36 6.69
C GLU A 31 -0.74 -4.86 6.63
N ASP A 32 -1.99 -5.28 6.74
CA ASP A 32 -2.31 -6.69 6.67
C ASP A 32 -2.69 -7.13 5.25
N LEU A 33 -2.78 -6.20 4.32
CA LEU A 33 -3.19 -6.54 2.97
C LEU A 33 -2.07 -7.25 2.21
N THR A 34 -2.47 -8.24 1.43
CA THR A 34 -1.54 -8.95 0.58
C THR A 34 -1.85 -8.63 -0.87
N ASP A 35 -0.99 -9.08 -1.77
CA ASP A 35 -1.23 -8.90 -3.19
C ASP A 35 -2.56 -9.54 -3.60
N GLN A 36 -2.85 -10.71 -3.04
CA GLN A 36 -4.10 -11.39 -3.34
C GLN A 36 -5.31 -10.58 -2.90
N ASP A 37 -5.22 -9.96 -1.73
CA ASP A 37 -6.31 -9.13 -1.23
C ASP A 37 -6.58 -7.97 -2.17
N LEU A 38 -5.53 -7.33 -2.63
CA LEU A 38 -5.68 -6.21 -3.55
C LEU A 38 -6.25 -6.67 -4.90
N LYS A 39 -5.85 -7.84 -5.33
CA LYS A 39 -6.38 -8.40 -6.57
C LYS A 39 -7.88 -8.63 -6.43
N ASP A 40 -8.30 -9.15 -5.28
CA ASP A 40 -9.71 -9.38 -5.02
C ASP A 40 -10.50 -8.09 -4.99
N LEU A 41 -9.87 -7.00 -4.61
CA LEU A 41 -10.51 -5.69 -4.63
C LEU A 41 -10.60 -5.12 -6.03
N GLY A 42 -10.00 -5.75 -7.00
CA GLY A 42 -10.06 -5.27 -8.38
C GLY A 42 -8.91 -4.35 -8.76
N VAL A 43 -7.86 -4.34 -7.97
CA VAL A 43 -6.71 -3.47 -8.26
C VAL A 43 -5.84 -4.15 -9.31
N VAL A 44 -5.50 -3.43 -10.38
CA VAL A 44 -4.69 -4.02 -11.43
C VAL A 44 -3.25 -4.18 -10.97
N LEU A 45 -2.52 -5.03 -11.66
CA LEU A 45 -1.18 -5.44 -11.22
C LEU A 45 -0.24 -4.27 -10.93
N GLY A 46 -0.14 -3.32 -11.82
CA GLY A 46 0.76 -2.19 -11.61
C GLY A 46 0.40 -1.39 -10.38
N ASP A 47 -0.88 -1.17 -10.19
CA ASP A 47 -1.35 -0.41 -9.04
C ASP A 47 -1.17 -1.22 -7.76
N ARG A 48 -1.35 -2.52 -7.82
CA ARG A 48 -1.11 -3.37 -6.65
C ARG A 48 0.32 -3.24 -6.17
N ARG A 49 1.26 -3.25 -7.09
CA ARG A 49 2.66 -3.12 -6.73
C ARG A 49 2.95 -1.78 -6.07
N LYS A 50 2.37 -0.71 -6.62
CA LYS A 50 2.56 0.61 -6.04
C LYS A 50 1.94 0.70 -4.67
N MET A 51 0.77 0.11 -4.48
CA MET A 51 0.12 0.11 -3.20
C MET A 51 0.91 -0.68 -2.16
N LEU A 52 1.40 -1.84 -2.55
CA LEU A 52 2.17 -2.65 -1.61
C LEU A 52 3.44 -1.94 -1.17
N ARG A 53 4.08 -1.24 -2.09
CA ARG A 53 5.26 -0.47 -1.73
C ARG A 53 4.88 0.66 -0.78
N ALA A 54 3.79 1.35 -1.04
CA ALA A 54 3.34 2.43 -0.18
C ALA A 54 2.92 1.91 1.19
N ILE A 55 2.30 0.73 1.24
CA ILE A 55 1.92 0.11 2.49
C ILE A 55 3.17 -0.24 3.31
N HIS A 56 4.17 -0.75 2.64
CA HIS A 56 5.42 -1.07 3.30
C HIS A 56 6.06 0.19 3.89
N ASP A 57 5.99 1.29 3.15
CA ASP A 57 6.54 2.55 3.63
C ASP A 57 5.75 3.07 4.83
N LEU A 58 4.45 2.81 4.88
CA LEU A 58 3.66 3.21 6.03
C LEU A 58 4.14 2.49 7.28
N GLY A 59 4.44 1.22 7.16
CA GLY A 59 4.91 0.45 8.30
C GLY A 59 6.23 0.93 8.82
N ASN A 60 7.02 1.60 7.97
CA ASN A 60 8.31 2.10 8.36
C ASN A 60 8.31 3.60 8.63
N ALA A 61 7.15 4.24 8.47
CA ALA A 61 7.09 5.67 8.66
C ALA A 61 7.41 6.04 10.09
N GLY A 62 8.23 7.01 10.29
CA GLY A 62 8.58 7.44 11.61
C GLY A 62 9.65 6.59 12.27
N VAL A 63 10.09 5.54 11.63
CA VAL A 63 11.12 4.68 12.17
C VAL A 63 12.33 4.86 11.31
N ALA A 64 13.39 5.33 11.88
CA ALA A 64 14.59 5.55 11.08
C ALA A 64 15.32 4.24 10.89
N VAL A 65 14.66 3.27 10.36
CA VAL A 65 15.25 1.99 10.19
C VAL A 65 15.78 1.83 8.79
N ARG A 66 16.94 1.34 8.62
CA ARG A 66 17.43 1.04 7.37
C ARG A 66 17.15 -0.35 7.05
N HIS A 67 16.73 -0.63 5.87
CA HIS A 67 16.57 -1.99 5.42
C HIS A 67 17.93 -2.61 5.27
N PRO A 68 18.08 -3.86 5.67
CA PRO A 68 19.33 -4.55 5.38
C PRO A 68 19.50 -4.66 3.88
N PRO A 69 20.74 -4.56 3.38
CA PRO A 69 20.94 -4.63 1.94
C PRO A 69 20.53 -5.99 1.42
N ARG A 70 19.85 -5.99 0.30
CA ARG A 70 19.50 -7.24 -0.34
C ARG A 70 20.62 -7.66 -1.24
N PRO A 71 20.76 -8.94 -1.50
CA PRO A 71 21.86 -9.39 -2.34
C PRO A 71 21.93 -8.70 -3.67
N TRP A 72 20.78 -8.41 -4.28
CA TRP A 72 20.80 -7.78 -5.57
C TRP A 72 20.97 -6.27 -5.50
N ASP A 73 20.80 -5.67 -4.34
CA ASP A 73 20.99 -4.24 -4.21
C ASP A 73 22.46 -3.88 -4.21
N ARG A 74 23.31 -4.84 -4.01
CA ARG A 74 24.68 -4.54 -3.93
C ARG A 74 25.38 -4.57 -5.20
N VAL A 75 24.70 -4.63 -6.19
CA VAL A 75 25.30 -4.69 -7.42
C VAL A 75 25.99 -3.49 -7.69
N SER A 76 26.69 -3.14 -7.70
CA SER A 76 27.26 -1.93 -7.96
C SER A 76 28.27 -1.56 -8.10
#